data_6f6d2b4a97d37dae15e7cc15474e8a09
#
_entry.id   6f6d2b4a97d37dae15e7cc15474e8a09
#
_cell.length_a   1.000
_cell.length_b   1.000
_cell.length_c   1.000
_cell.angle_alpha   90.00
_cell.angle_beta   90.00
_cell.angle_gamma   90.00
#
_symmetry.space_group_name_H-M   'P 1'
#
loop_
_entity.id
_entity.type
_entity.pdbx_description
1 polymer ?
#
loop_
_entity_poly.entity_id
_entity_poly.type
_entity_poly.pdbx_seq_one_letter_code
_entity_poly.pdbx_strand_id
1 'polypeptide(L)'
;MDLNNKDYLQIFRRRMYTNRVCNPSEAGTLEARETFDDLIDNKLAPTVHTVPYVKRDNVGKSTKDYEINVLVEDTSKNDQKTNDEKYFSFKWDMDVNSGDILFWHGLWWVMYHEEKRAVLSHKTFTAKKCNFSYSFDFHGKRYVIPMLVTNLTLYSDGLKDKVYMSNEDGKRRLTFTDNELTKSIDCGLKIMVSGKVFEITHIDDFSRPGVKDCIVGQIFSTSLDDKKNNHAYNKVNDEVDESGIIGLDYIYLGGNEVYTTNQEVIRWEIEAKDNCVYIDTKYSGKGCRIICTDDIDYIGTKVKLKIIRRNQEDIIKEILVKGMF
;
A
#
# COMPACT_ATOMS: atom_id res chain seq x y z
N MET A 1 -57.25 21.66 16.44
CA MET A 1 -56.30 22.12 17.49
C MET A 1 -55.40 23.15 16.83
N ASP A 2 -55.75 24.41 16.92
CA ASP A 2 -54.90 25.48 16.41
C ASP A 2 -53.78 25.73 17.39
N LEU A 3 -52.66 25.11 17.13
CA LEU A 3 -51.40 25.40 17.82
C LEU A 3 -50.93 26.78 17.41
N ASN A 4 -51.18 27.77 18.26
CA ASN A 4 -50.73 29.15 18.10
C ASN A 4 -49.21 29.11 17.83
N ASN A 5 -48.72 29.83 16.86
CA ASN A 5 -47.32 29.90 16.45
C ASN A 5 -46.34 30.19 17.62
N LYS A 6 -46.86 30.80 18.69
CA LYS A 6 -46.14 31.02 19.95
C LYS A 6 -45.90 29.76 20.76
N ASP A 7 -46.82 28.80 20.76
CA ASP A 7 -46.66 27.53 21.52
C ASP A 7 -45.65 26.63 20.85
N TYR A 8 -45.64 26.61 19.49
CA TYR A 8 -44.60 25.89 18.76
C TYR A 8 -43.19 26.43 19.05
N LEU A 9 -43.00 27.74 19.10
CA LEU A 9 -41.74 28.39 19.42
C LEU A 9 -41.30 28.11 20.88
N GLN A 10 -42.28 28.02 21.82
CA GLN A 10 -41.97 27.65 23.21
C GLN A 10 -41.58 26.19 23.34
N ILE A 11 -42.25 25.27 22.67
CA ILE A 11 -41.92 23.87 22.62
C ILE A 11 -40.52 23.68 22.02
N PHE A 12 -40.26 24.40 20.91
CA PHE A 12 -38.94 24.36 20.24
C PHE A 12 -37.84 24.92 21.13
N ARG A 13 -38.07 26.06 21.79
CA ARG A 13 -37.12 26.59 22.79
C ARG A 13 -36.90 25.63 23.96
N ARG A 14 -37.95 24.99 24.45
CA ARG A 14 -37.85 24.03 25.57
C ARG A 14 -37.04 22.79 25.18
N ARG A 15 -37.18 22.28 23.96
CA ARG A 15 -36.33 21.21 23.39
C ARG A 15 -34.87 21.63 23.26
N MET A 16 -34.63 22.86 22.83
CA MET A 16 -33.26 23.43 22.74
C MET A 16 -32.60 23.54 24.10
N TYR A 17 -33.34 24.01 25.12
CA TYR A 17 -32.80 24.12 26.49
C TYR A 17 -32.58 22.78 27.17
N THR A 18 -33.40 21.76 26.92
CA THR A 18 -33.23 20.43 27.47
C THR A 18 -31.99 19.72 26.88
N ASN A 19 -31.65 20.00 25.66
CA ASN A 19 -30.49 19.40 24.99
C ASN A 19 -29.20 20.23 25.13
N ARG A 20 -29.20 21.29 25.92
CA ARG A 20 -28.07 22.23 26.13
C ARG A 20 -27.53 22.86 24.84
N VAL A 21 -28.34 22.95 23.79
CA VAL A 21 -27.95 23.48 22.49
C VAL A 21 -28.54 24.85 22.32
N CYS A 22 -27.71 25.85 22.07
CA CYS A 22 -28.11 27.24 21.91
C CYS A 22 -28.46 27.61 20.45
N ASN A 23 -28.14 26.74 19.47
CA ASN A 23 -28.27 27.01 18.05
C ASN A 23 -29.23 26.01 17.38
N PRO A 24 -30.25 26.46 16.64
CA PRO A 24 -31.19 25.60 15.91
C PRO A 24 -30.52 24.63 14.92
N SER A 25 -29.41 25.03 14.28
CA SER A 25 -28.64 24.21 13.38
C SER A 25 -27.96 23.04 14.10
N GLU A 26 -27.42 23.30 15.30
CA GLU A 26 -26.81 22.26 16.14
C GLU A 26 -27.85 21.28 16.67
N ALA A 27 -29.04 21.79 17.07
CA ALA A 27 -30.16 20.95 17.51
C ALA A 27 -30.59 20.00 16.41
N GLY A 28 -30.75 20.50 15.19
CA GLY A 28 -31.09 19.66 14.02
C GLY A 28 -30.01 18.62 13.69
N THR A 29 -28.75 18.99 13.86
CA THR A 29 -27.64 18.04 13.66
C THR A 29 -27.63 16.93 14.72
N LEU A 30 -27.89 17.26 16.00
CA LEU A 30 -27.98 16.28 17.07
C LEU A 30 -29.17 15.33 16.88
N GLU A 31 -30.35 15.86 16.52
CA GLU A 31 -31.53 15.05 16.22
C GLU A 31 -31.27 14.08 15.04
N ALA A 32 -30.58 14.57 14.00
CA ALA A 32 -30.18 13.72 12.86
C ALA A 32 -29.19 12.62 13.27
N ARG A 33 -28.27 12.91 14.19
CA ARG A 33 -27.35 11.89 14.76
C ARG A 33 -28.09 10.83 15.55
N GLU A 34 -28.93 11.25 16.50
CA GLU A 34 -29.72 10.34 17.32
C GLU A 34 -30.60 9.44 16.43
N THR A 35 -31.24 10.00 15.42
CA THR A 35 -32.05 9.23 14.47
C THR A 35 -31.22 8.21 13.70
N PHE A 36 -30.01 8.59 13.25
CA PHE A 36 -29.10 7.67 12.54
C PHE A 36 -28.57 6.60 13.48
N ASP A 37 -28.22 6.95 14.72
CA ASP A 37 -27.72 6.02 15.72
C ASP A 37 -28.79 4.96 16.06
N ASP A 38 -30.05 5.40 16.25
CA ASP A 38 -31.19 4.49 16.45
C ASP A 38 -31.39 3.54 15.26
N LEU A 39 -31.25 4.06 14.03
CA LEU A 39 -31.35 3.26 12.81
C LEU A 39 -30.27 2.16 12.77
N ILE A 40 -29.05 2.49 13.13
CA ILE A 40 -27.91 1.57 13.13
C ILE A 40 -28.02 0.55 14.28
N ASP A 41 -28.32 1.00 15.50
CA ASP A 41 -28.35 0.15 16.68
C ASP A 41 -29.48 -0.87 16.65
N ASN A 42 -30.65 -0.43 16.23
CA ASN A 42 -31.85 -1.26 16.17
C ASN A 42 -32.02 -1.96 14.81
N LYS A 43 -31.09 -1.78 13.87
CA LYS A 43 -31.11 -2.33 12.51
C LYS A 43 -32.46 -2.11 11.82
N LEU A 44 -32.95 -0.86 11.87
CA LEU A 44 -34.27 -0.50 11.34
C LEU A 44 -34.34 -0.52 9.83
N ALA A 45 -33.20 -0.51 9.12
CA ALA A 45 -33.14 -0.66 7.68
C ALA A 45 -32.53 -2.01 7.27
N PRO A 46 -33.05 -2.65 6.20
CA PRO A 46 -32.52 -3.92 5.71
C PRO A 46 -31.09 -3.83 5.18
N THR A 47 -30.61 -2.63 4.94
CA THR A 47 -29.24 -2.32 4.47
C THR A 47 -28.25 -2.11 5.61
N VAL A 48 -28.68 -2.25 6.87
CA VAL A 48 -27.79 -2.25 8.04
C VAL A 48 -27.26 -3.66 8.28
N HIS A 49 -25.95 -3.79 8.23
CA HIS A 49 -25.24 -5.05 8.40
C HIS A 49 -24.26 -4.98 9.56
N THR A 50 -24.13 -6.09 10.29
CA THR A 50 -23.01 -6.27 11.23
C THR A 50 -21.85 -6.92 10.48
N VAL A 51 -20.70 -6.27 10.46
CA VAL A 51 -19.55 -6.68 9.67
C VAL A 51 -18.26 -6.71 10.49
N PRO A 52 -17.35 -7.67 10.23
CA PRO A 52 -15.99 -7.63 10.73
C PRO A 52 -15.27 -6.40 10.20
N TYR A 53 -14.57 -5.72 11.08
CA TYR A 53 -13.83 -4.49 10.80
C TYR A 53 -12.41 -4.60 11.31
N VAL A 54 -11.46 -4.05 10.56
CA VAL A 54 -10.04 -3.99 10.89
C VAL A 54 -9.55 -2.58 10.70
N LYS A 55 -8.98 -2.00 11.74
CA LYS A 55 -8.32 -0.69 11.65
C LYS A 55 -7.11 -0.75 10.75
N ARG A 56 -6.83 0.33 10.08
CA ARG A 56 -5.71 0.52 9.17
C ARG A 56 -4.39 -0.05 9.70
N ASP A 57 -4.03 0.25 10.94
CA ASP A 57 -2.77 -0.14 11.55
C ASP A 57 -2.66 -1.66 11.81
N ASN A 58 -3.80 -2.37 11.82
CA ASN A 58 -3.90 -3.80 12.04
C ASN A 58 -4.12 -4.59 10.73
N VAL A 59 -4.31 -3.91 9.60
CA VAL A 59 -4.45 -4.59 8.29
C VAL A 59 -3.18 -5.37 7.98
N GLY A 60 -3.37 -6.66 7.66
CA GLY A 60 -2.30 -7.64 7.48
C GLY A 60 -1.89 -8.34 8.77
N LYS A 61 -2.11 -7.75 9.95
CA LYS A 61 -1.79 -8.34 11.26
C LYS A 61 -2.97 -9.09 11.87
N SER A 62 -4.17 -8.60 11.63
CA SER A 62 -5.44 -9.15 12.14
C SER A 62 -6.43 -9.37 11.01
N THR A 63 -7.30 -10.35 11.17
CA THR A 63 -8.44 -10.59 10.27
C THR A 63 -9.74 -9.95 10.80
N LYS A 64 -9.76 -9.53 12.06
CA LYS A 64 -10.89 -8.89 12.72
C LYS A 64 -10.41 -8.24 14.01
N ASP A 65 -10.63 -6.93 14.15
CA ASP A 65 -10.44 -6.23 15.40
C ASP A 65 -11.74 -6.26 16.22
N TYR A 66 -12.85 -5.90 15.59
CA TYR A 66 -14.19 -5.94 16.20
C TYR A 66 -15.29 -6.03 15.14
N GLU A 67 -16.54 -6.20 15.57
CA GLU A 67 -17.71 -6.14 14.71
C GLU A 67 -18.39 -4.80 14.86
N ILE A 68 -18.83 -4.25 13.73
CA ILE A 68 -19.55 -2.97 13.71
C ILE A 68 -20.85 -3.11 12.92
N ASN A 69 -21.85 -2.34 13.33
CA ASN A 69 -23.03 -2.13 12.51
C ASN A 69 -22.76 -0.98 11.54
N VAL A 70 -23.11 -1.18 10.27
CA VAL A 70 -22.87 -0.23 9.20
C VAL A 70 -24.05 -0.23 8.23
N LEU A 71 -24.43 0.96 7.77
CA LEU A 71 -25.41 1.10 6.67
C LEU A 71 -24.65 1.01 5.34
N VAL A 72 -25.12 0.14 4.45
CA VAL A 72 -24.51 -0.08 3.13
C VAL A 72 -25.46 0.42 2.05
N GLU A 73 -24.97 1.27 1.17
CA GLU A 73 -25.73 1.85 0.07
C GLU A 73 -24.98 1.74 -1.26
N ASP A 74 -25.73 1.64 -2.35
CA ASP A 74 -25.14 1.67 -3.70
C ASP A 74 -24.69 3.08 -4.06
N THR A 75 -23.54 3.17 -4.73
CA THR A 75 -23.09 4.45 -5.27
C THR A 75 -23.97 4.85 -6.44
N SER A 76 -24.66 6.01 -6.32
CA SER A 76 -25.58 6.53 -7.35
C SER A 76 -24.87 7.31 -8.45
N LYS A 77 -23.69 6.90 -8.89
CA LYS A 77 -23.02 7.58 -10.02
C LYS A 77 -23.59 7.09 -11.34
N ASN A 78 -24.06 8.08 -12.11
CA ASN A 78 -24.65 7.95 -13.43
C ASN A 78 -24.11 6.78 -14.26
N ASP A 79 -25.02 5.91 -14.71
CA ASP A 79 -24.94 4.93 -15.80
C ASP A 79 -23.81 3.88 -15.78
N GLN A 80 -22.78 4.03 -14.97
CA GLN A 80 -21.79 3.00 -14.70
C GLN A 80 -21.91 2.52 -13.24
N LYS A 81 -22.91 1.69 -12.98
CA LYS A 81 -23.02 0.94 -11.72
C LYS A 81 -21.83 -0.04 -11.64
N THR A 82 -20.70 0.44 -11.16
CA THR A 82 -19.61 -0.46 -10.81
C THR A 82 -19.99 -1.13 -9.51
N ASN A 83 -20.27 -2.43 -9.55
CA ASN A 83 -20.46 -3.25 -8.35
C ASN A 83 -19.23 -3.26 -7.42
N ASP A 84 -18.21 -2.52 -7.77
CA ASP A 84 -16.90 -2.47 -7.11
C ASP A 84 -16.77 -1.28 -6.15
N GLU A 85 -17.79 -0.40 -6.08
CA GLU A 85 -17.83 0.73 -5.14
C GLU A 85 -19.15 0.75 -4.39
N LYS A 86 -19.12 1.00 -3.08
CA LYS A 86 -20.26 1.14 -2.19
C LYS A 86 -20.06 2.29 -1.22
N TYR A 87 -21.17 2.85 -0.73
CA TYR A 87 -21.14 3.75 0.41
C TYR A 87 -21.33 2.94 1.69
N PHE A 88 -20.46 3.19 2.68
CA PHE A 88 -20.58 2.66 4.03
C PHE A 88 -20.73 3.85 4.98
N SER A 89 -21.85 3.87 5.71
CA SER A 89 -22.16 4.94 6.65
C SER A 89 -22.10 4.42 8.09
N PHE A 90 -21.40 5.17 8.93
CA PHE A 90 -21.06 4.85 10.33
C PHE A 90 -21.59 5.93 11.26
N LYS A 91 -21.79 5.61 12.51
CA LYS A 91 -22.09 6.60 13.55
C LYS A 91 -21.03 7.69 13.58
N TRP A 92 -21.45 8.88 13.96
CA TRP A 92 -20.55 10.04 13.97
C TRP A 92 -19.36 9.91 14.91
N ASP A 93 -19.57 9.29 16.08
CA ASP A 93 -18.57 9.10 17.13
C ASP A 93 -17.61 7.95 16.86
N MET A 94 -17.88 7.11 15.88
CA MET A 94 -16.99 5.99 15.52
C MET A 94 -15.66 6.50 14.96
N ASP A 95 -14.56 5.90 15.46
CA ASP A 95 -13.21 6.12 14.93
C ASP A 95 -12.97 5.25 13.71
N VAL A 96 -13.50 5.73 12.56
CA VAL A 96 -13.33 5.13 11.23
C VAL A 96 -12.56 6.10 10.37
N ASN A 97 -11.56 5.59 9.64
CA ASN A 97 -10.65 6.38 8.82
C ASN A 97 -10.45 5.76 7.43
N SER A 98 -9.99 6.57 6.48
CA SER A 98 -9.54 6.05 5.18
C SER A 98 -8.40 5.06 5.38
N GLY A 99 -8.42 3.97 4.62
CA GLY A 99 -7.49 2.86 4.74
C GLY A 99 -7.92 1.75 5.70
N ASP A 100 -8.94 1.96 6.54
CA ASP A 100 -9.56 0.88 7.28
C ASP A 100 -10.25 -0.09 6.33
N ILE A 101 -10.40 -1.35 6.73
CA ILE A 101 -11.06 -2.36 5.90
C ILE A 101 -12.20 -3.03 6.66
N LEU A 102 -13.18 -3.48 5.91
CA LEU A 102 -14.27 -4.29 6.43
C LEU A 102 -14.53 -5.50 5.54
N PHE A 103 -15.13 -6.53 6.13
CA PHE A 103 -15.48 -7.77 5.42
C PHE A 103 -16.99 -7.85 5.26
N TRP A 104 -17.48 -7.73 4.01
CA TRP A 104 -18.90 -7.75 3.69
C TRP A 104 -19.17 -8.61 2.45
N HIS A 105 -20.20 -9.46 2.51
CA HIS A 105 -20.55 -10.40 1.46
C HIS A 105 -19.40 -11.28 0.95
N GLY A 106 -18.54 -11.78 1.89
CA GLY A 106 -17.43 -12.66 1.54
C GLY A 106 -16.22 -11.95 0.93
N LEU A 107 -16.20 -10.62 0.90
CA LEU A 107 -15.17 -9.81 0.27
C LEU A 107 -14.66 -8.71 1.21
N TRP A 108 -13.38 -8.37 1.08
CA TRP A 108 -12.79 -7.23 1.74
C TRP A 108 -13.11 -5.94 0.98
N TRP A 109 -13.35 -4.87 1.74
CA TRP A 109 -13.60 -3.53 1.23
C TRP A 109 -12.69 -2.56 1.94
N VAL A 110 -11.94 -1.75 1.19
CA VAL A 110 -11.08 -0.69 1.73
C VAL A 110 -11.83 0.64 1.73
N MET A 111 -11.83 1.34 2.88
CA MET A 111 -12.37 2.70 3.01
C MET A 111 -11.47 3.64 2.22
N TYR A 112 -11.95 4.07 1.05
CA TYR A 112 -11.14 4.79 0.08
C TYR A 112 -11.16 6.30 0.26
N HIS A 113 -12.34 6.84 0.54
CA HIS A 113 -12.53 8.28 0.68
C HIS A 113 -13.69 8.60 1.60
N GLU A 114 -13.50 9.57 2.51
CA GLU A 114 -14.57 10.09 3.34
C GLU A 114 -15.38 11.13 2.57
N GLU A 115 -16.68 10.89 2.44
CA GLU A 115 -17.62 11.83 1.84
C GLU A 115 -18.00 12.91 2.84
N LYS A 116 -17.49 14.12 2.66
CA LYS A 116 -17.83 15.25 3.53
C LYS A 116 -19.25 15.74 3.23
N ARG A 117 -20.18 15.43 4.13
CA ARG A 117 -21.56 15.86 4.04
C ARG A 117 -21.76 17.24 4.68
N ALA A 118 -22.72 18.03 4.15
CA ALA A 118 -23.07 19.34 4.71
C ALA A 118 -23.66 19.23 6.13
N VAL A 119 -24.40 18.13 6.42
CA VAL A 119 -24.93 17.83 7.75
C VAL A 119 -24.07 16.73 8.36
N LEU A 120 -23.47 17.01 9.50
CA LEU A 120 -22.55 16.11 10.21
C LEU A 120 -23.31 15.12 11.11
N SER A 121 -24.30 14.41 10.54
CA SER A 121 -25.10 13.42 11.27
C SER A 121 -24.39 12.07 11.39
N HIS A 122 -23.63 11.66 10.39
CA HIS A 122 -22.90 10.41 10.35
C HIS A 122 -21.70 10.54 9.41
N LYS A 123 -20.75 9.60 9.51
CA LYS A 123 -19.61 9.50 8.59
C LYS A 123 -19.97 8.55 7.46
N THR A 124 -19.69 8.96 6.22
CA THR A 124 -19.89 8.10 5.04
C THR A 124 -18.58 7.98 4.30
N PHE A 125 -18.23 6.77 3.93
CA PHE A 125 -17.05 6.46 3.14
C PHE A 125 -17.45 5.81 1.82
N THR A 126 -16.85 6.26 0.73
CA THR A 126 -16.79 5.45 -0.49
C THR A 126 -15.76 4.36 -0.26
N ALA A 127 -16.20 3.10 -0.31
CA ALA A 127 -15.31 1.95 -0.20
C ALA A 127 -15.19 1.22 -1.53
N LYS A 128 -14.03 0.62 -1.75
CA LYS A 128 -13.70 -0.16 -2.93
C LYS A 128 -13.51 -1.62 -2.59
N LYS A 129 -14.06 -2.49 -3.45
CA LYS A 129 -13.97 -3.94 -3.31
C LYS A 129 -12.55 -4.42 -3.62
N CYS A 130 -11.93 -5.14 -2.69
CA CYS A 130 -10.68 -5.82 -2.91
C CYS A 130 -10.92 -7.11 -3.71
N ASN A 131 -10.23 -7.26 -4.82
CA ASN A 131 -10.34 -8.42 -5.71
C ASN A 131 -9.09 -9.30 -5.70
N PHE A 132 -8.09 -8.93 -4.92
CA PHE A 132 -6.83 -9.63 -4.80
C PHE A 132 -6.31 -9.57 -3.36
N SER A 133 -5.54 -10.59 -2.94
CA SER A 133 -4.83 -10.61 -1.68
C SER A 133 -3.35 -10.85 -1.97
N TYR A 134 -2.51 -9.90 -1.59
CA TYR A 134 -1.07 -9.98 -1.78
C TYR A 134 -0.40 -10.50 -0.52
N SER A 135 0.43 -11.53 -0.69
CA SER A 135 1.27 -12.06 0.38
C SER A 135 2.69 -11.56 0.20
N PHE A 136 3.29 -11.03 1.24
CA PHE A 136 4.68 -10.60 1.24
C PHE A 136 5.33 -10.93 2.59
N ASP A 137 6.65 -11.06 2.58
CA ASP A 137 7.42 -11.34 3.78
C ASP A 137 8.02 -10.01 4.31
N PHE A 138 7.82 -9.74 5.60
CA PHE A 138 8.33 -8.57 6.30
C PHE A 138 8.90 -9.01 7.65
N HIS A 139 10.19 -8.74 7.90
CA HIS A 139 10.92 -9.19 9.10
C HIS A 139 10.74 -10.69 9.39
N GLY A 140 10.87 -11.52 8.34
CA GLY A 140 10.78 -12.99 8.45
C GLY A 140 9.37 -13.53 8.73
N LYS A 141 8.35 -12.69 8.73
CA LYS A 141 6.96 -13.08 8.91
C LYS A 141 6.13 -12.76 7.67
N ARG A 142 5.28 -13.71 7.28
CA ARG A 142 4.37 -13.56 6.15
C ARG A 142 3.11 -12.80 6.54
N TYR A 143 2.79 -11.78 5.75
CA TYR A 143 1.59 -10.96 5.88
C TYR A 143 0.76 -11.05 4.62
N VAL A 144 -0.57 -10.88 4.75
CA VAL A 144 -1.50 -10.89 3.64
C VAL A 144 -2.32 -9.60 3.68
N ILE A 145 -2.27 -8.82 2.58
CA ILE A 145 -2.98 -7.56 2.48
C ILE A 145 -4.02 -7.66 1.37
N PRO A 146 -5.29 -7.39 1.69
CA PRO A 146 -6.32 -7.23 0.66
C PRO A 146 -6.05 -5.98 -0.16
N MET A 147 -6.18 -6.09 -1.48
CA MET A 147 -6.01 -4.97 -2.40
C MET A 147 -6.97 -5.01 -3.57
N LEU A 148 -7.23 -3.85 -4.14
CA LEU A 148 -7.91 -3.71 -5.41
C LEU A 148 -6.89 -3.62 -6.53
N VAL A 149 -7.02 -4.48 -7.53
CA VAL A 149 -6.23 -4.46 -8.77
C VAL A 149 -7.14 -4.04 -9.91
N THR A 150 -6.84 -2.91 -10.55
CA THR A 150 -7.59 -2.42 -11.71
C THR A 150 -6.68 -2.26 -12.93
N ASN A 151 -7.24 -2.44 -14.11
CA ASN A 151 -6.53 -2.15 -15.35
C ASN A 151 -6.44 -0.64 -15.53
N LEU A 152 -5.26 -0.14 -15.85
CA LEU A 152 -5.05 1.20 -16.37
C LEU A 152 -5.25 1.15 -17.89
N THR A 153 -6.48 0.95 -18.34
CA THR A 153 -6.78 1.14 -19.75
C THR A 153 -7.03 2.62 -20.00
N LEU A 154 -6.43 3.16 -21.04
CA LEU A 154 -6.61 4.52 -21.55
C LEU A 154 -8.03 4.83 -22.05
N TYR A 155 -9.06 4.22 -21.45
CA TYR A 155 -10.45 4.41 -21.86
C TYR A 155 -11.10 5.69 -21.34
N SER A 156 -10.40 6.53 -20.60
CA SER A 156 -11.06 7.63 -19.91
C SER A 156 -10.97 8.97 -20.63
N ASP A 157 -10.11 9.15 -21.59
CA ASP A 157 -9.98 10.47 -22.19
C ASP A 157 -10.41 10.49 -23.66
N GLY A 158 -11.74 10.65 -23.83
CA GLY A 158 -12.34 11.53 -24.84
C GLY A 158 -11.70 11.61 -26.21
N LEU A 159 -11.01 10.58 -26.71
CA LEU A 159 -10.65 10.48 -28.12
C LEU A 159 -11.95 10.24 -28.91
N LYS A 160 -12.61 11.35 -29.27
CA LYS A 160 -13.78 11.39 -30.16
C LYS A 160 -13.51 10.84 -31.55
N ASP A 161 -12.29 10.49 -31.85
CA ASP A 161 -11.89 9.93 -33.12
C ASP A 161 -11.58 8.44 -32.95
N LYS A 162 -12.31 7.63 -33.68
CA LYS A 162 -12.36 6.17 -33.80
C LYS A 162 -11.02 5.46 -34.05
N VAL A 163 -9.93 5.93 -33.50
CA VAL A 163 -8.62 5.24 -33.56
C VAL A 163 -8.47 4.43 -32.29
N TYR A 164 -8.80 3.16 -32.38
CA TYR A 164 -8.49 2.17 -31.36
C TYR A 164 -6.97 1.95 -31.32
N MET A 165 -6.27 2.76 -30.57
CA MET A 165 -4.96 2.36 -30.06
C MET A 165 -5.19 1.54 -28.81
N SER A 166 -5.33 0.24 -28.94
CA SER A 166 -5.19 -0.70 -27.84
C SER A 166 -3.70 -0.87 -27.54
N ASN A 167 -3.07 0.13 -26.95
CA ASN A 167 -1.83 -0.09 -26.24
C ASN A 167 -2.20 -0.87 -24.97
N GLU A 168 -2.08 -2.18 -25.05
CA GLU A 168 -2.00 -3.04 -23.88
C GLU A 168 -0.66 -2.73 -23.17
N ASP A 169 -0.57 -1.59 -22.49
CA ASP A 169 0.63 -1.19 -21.76
C ASP A 169 0.97 -2.14 -20.60
N GLY A 170 0.16 -3.16 -20.39
CA GLY A 170 0.34 -4.10 -19.26
C GLY A 170 0.35 -3.42 -17.89
N LYS A 171 -0.04 -2.15 -17.81
CA LYS A 171 -0.06 -1.38 -16.56
C LYS A 171 -1.32 -1.66 -15.76
N ARG A 172 -1.16 -1.74 -14.45
CA ARG A 172 -2.27 -1.89 -13.50
C ARG A 172 -2.13 -0.88 -12.39
N ARG A 173 -3.26 -0.55 -11.76
CA ARG A 173 -3.30 0.19 -10.50
C ARG A 173 -3.59 -0.79 -9.39
N LEU A 174 -2.83 -0.67 -8.31
CA LEU A 174 -3.06 -1.36 -7.06
C LEU A 174 -3.50 -0.33 -6.04
N THR A 175 -4.60 -0.60 -5.34
CA THR A 175 -5.10 0.25 -4.25
C THR A 175 -5.20 -0.61 -2.99
N PHE A 176 -4.57 -0.19 -1.90
CA PHE A 176 -4.56 -0.90 -0.63
C PHE A 176 -4.31 0.06 0.54
N THR A 177 -4.42 -0.46 1.75
CA THR A 177 -4.20 0.28 3.00
C THR A 177 -2.75 0.75 3.12
N ASP A 178 -2.55 2.03 3.48
CA ASP A 178 -1.25 2.57 3.87
C ASP A 178 -1.06 2.46 5.38
N ASN A 179 -0.10 1.62 5.82
CA ASN A 179 0.29 1.42 7.21
C ASN A 179 1.78 1.08 7.32
N GLU A 180 2.30 0.82 8.52
CA GLU A 180 3.72 0.50 8.72
C GLU A 180 4.21 -0.70 7.90
N LEU A 181 3.38 -1.74 7.74
CA LEU A 181 3.74 -2.90 6.93
C LEU A 181 3.87 -2.53 5.45
N THR A 182 2.92 -1.74 4.94
CA THR A 182 2.87 -1.36 3.52
C THR A 182 3.85 -0.26 3.16
N LYS A 183 4.46 0.43 4.13
CA LYS A 183 5.59 1.35 3.88
C LYS A 183 6.81 0.65 3.28
N SER A 184 6.98 -0.64 3.56
CA SER A 184 8.04 -1.46 2.94
C SER A 184 7.80 -1.73 1.45
N ILE A 185 6.58 -1.51 0.96
CA ILE A 185 6.22 -1.67 -0.45
C ILE A 185 6.61 -0.37 -1.18
N ASP A 186 7.70 -0.43 -1.93
CA ASP A 186 8.30 0.74 -2.61
C ASP A 186 8.48 0.48 -4.11
N CYS A 187 8.87 1.53 -4.84
CA CYS A 187 9.19 1.45 -6.26
C CYS A 187 10.29 0.42 -6.53
N GLY A 188 10.16 -0.32 -7.63
CA GLY A 188 11.07 -1.42 -7.99
C GLY A 188 10.71 -2.77 -7.36
N LEU A 189 9.80 -2.80 -6.36
CA LEU A 189 9.32 -4.05 -5.79
C LEU A 189 8.43 -4.79 -6.80
N LYS A 190 8.63 -6.10 -6.89
CA LYS A 190 7.88 -6.96 -7.80
C LYS A 190 6.71 -7.61 -7.08
N ILE A 191 5.57 -7.61 -7.74
CA ILE A 191 4.33 -8.22 -7.26
C ILE A 191 3.85 -9.21 -8.31
N MET A 192 3.42 -10.39 -7.89
CA MET A 192 2.80 -11.35 -8.80
C MET A 192 1.28 -11.31 -8.67
N VAL A 193 0.60 -11.08 -9.78
CA VAL A 193 -0.86 -11.07 -9.89
C VAL A 193 -1.27 -12.06 -10.96
N SER A 194 -2.04 -13.07 -10.60
CA SER A 194 -2.53 -14.11 -11.52
C SER A 194 -1.42 -14.75 -12.37
N GLY A 195 -0.26 -15.05 -11.73
CA GLY A 195 0.88 -15.70 -12.38
C GLY A 195 1.72 -14.80 -13.30
N LYS A 196 1.41 -13.50 -13.37
CA LYS A 196 2.18 -12.49 -14.12
C LYS A 196 2.93 -11.60 -13.13
N VAL A 197 4.16 -11.26 -13.43
CA VAL A 197 5.01 -10.41 -12.61
C VAL A 197 4.86 -8.96 -13.05
N PHE A 198 4.69 -8.08 -12.06
CA PHE A 198 4.59 -6.64 -12.23
C PHE A 198 5.60 -5.96 -11.32
N GLU A 199 6.19 -4.88 -11.77
CA GLU A 199 7.09 -4.03 -10.99
C GLU A 199 6.39 -2.71 -10.65
N ILE A 200 6.52 -2.24 -9.41
CA ILE A 200 5.97 -0.96 -8.98
C ILE A 200 6.80 0.16 -9.59
N THR A 201 6.15 0.99 -10.42
CA THR A 201 6.80 2.10 -11.12
C THR A 201 6.46 3.47 -10.52
N HIS A 202 5.35 3.56 -9.79
CA HIS A 202 4.91 4.80 -9.15
C HIS A 202 4.07 4.51 -7.93
N ILE A 203 4.19 5.37 -6.91
CA ILE A 203 3.44 5.30 -5.65
C ILE A 203 2.85 6.68 -5.35
N ASP A 204 1.57 6.69 -4.96
CA ASP A 204 0.86 7.83 -4.43
C ASP A 204 0.28 7.45 -3.06
N ASP A 205 0.91 7.94 -2.00
CA ASP A 205 0.53 7.75 -0.60
C ASP A 205 0.11 9.05 0.09
N PHE A 206 0.15 10.18 -0.64
CA PHE A 206 -0.14 11.52 -0.13
C PHE A 206 -1.49 12.08 -0.59
N SER A 207 -1.99 11.72 -1.77
CA SER A 207 -3.27 12.24 -2.28
C SER A 207 -4.46 11.80 -1.45
N ARG A 208 -4.36 10.63 -0.80
CA ARG A 208 -5.40 10.06 0.08
C ARG A 208 -4.77 9.46 1.32
N PRO A 209 -4.65 10.21 2.42
CA PRO A 209 -4.07 9.70 3.66
C PRO A 209 -4.73 8.39 4.11
N GLY A 210 -3.92 7.38 4.37
CA GLY A 210 -4.36 6.05 4.78
C GLY A 210 -4.58 5.04 3.65
N VAL A 211 -4.53 5.48 2.39
CA VAL A 211 -4.62 4.62 1.20
C VAL A 211 -3.40 4.83 0.33
N LYS A 212 -2.81 3.74 -0.12
CA LYS A 212 -1.68 3.74 -1.06
C LYS A 212 -2.17 3.29 -2.42
N ASP A 213 -1.97 4.13 -3.43
CA ASP A 213 -2.23 3.82 -4.84
C ASP A 213 -0.89 3.61 -5.56
N CYS A 214 -0.68 2.44 -6.16
CA CYS A 214 0.54 2.13 -6.90
C CYS A 214 0.21 1.87 -8.37
N ILE A 215 1.08 2.34 -9.26
CA ILE A 215 1.07 1.95 -10.67
C ILE A 215 2.15 0.88 -10.87
N VAL A 216 1.76 -0.23 -11.48
CA VAL A 216 2.66 -1.34 -11.77
C VAL A 216 2.70 -1.64 -13.24
N GLY A 217 3.89 -1.90 -13.78
CA GLY A 217 4.13 -2.34 -15.14
C GLY A 217 4.42 -3.83 -15.20
N GLN A 218 3.89 -4.53 -16.22
CA GLN A 218 4.20 -5.95 -16.40
C GLN A 218 5.65 -6.13 -16.84
N ILE A 219 6.36 -7.06 -16.21
CA ILE A 219 7.73 -7.44 -16.53
C ILE A 219 7.81 -8.95 -16.80
N PHE A 220 8.95 -9.40 -17.32
CA PHE A 220 9.19 -10.83 -17.52
C PHE A 220 9.37 -11.55 -16.18
N SER A 221 8.79 -12.73 -16.05
CA SER A 221 9.02 -13.60 -14.89
C SER A 221 10.41 -14.25 -14.99
N THR A 222 11.07 -14.40 -13.86
CA THR A 222 12.34 -15.09 -13.70
C THR A 222 12.12 -16.52 -13.21
N SER A 223 13.17 -17.35 -13.26
CA SER A 223 13.11 -18.72 -12.72
C SER A 223 12.98 -18.76 -11.19
N LEU A 224 13.23 -17.64 -10.50
CA LEU A 224 13.15 -17.51 -9.05
C LEU A 224 11.72 -17.16 -8.58
N ASP A 225 10.83 -16.77 -9.50
CA ASP A 225 9.45 -16.42 -9.19
C ASP A 225 8.62 -17.69 -8.95
N ASP A 226 7.91 -17.75 -7.83
CA ASP A 226 7.01 -18.86 -7.50
C ASP A 226 5.59 -18.58 -8.02
N LYS A 227 5.33 -19.05 -9.25
CA LYS A 227 4.01 -18.90 -9.89
C LYS A 227 2.89 -19.67 -9.19
N LYS A 228 3.21 -20.76 -8.47
CA LYS A 228 2.22 -21.57 -7.74
C LYS A 228 1.62 -20.80 -6.58
N ASN A 229 2.45 -20.06 -5.86
CA ASN A 229 2.05 -19.31 -4.66
C ASN A 229 1.82 -17.82 -4.96
N ASN A 230 1.81 -17.38 -6.23
CA ASN A 230 1.74 -15.98 -6.63
C ASN A 230 2.77 -15.10 -5.90
N HIS A 231 3.99 -15.60 -5.75
CA HIS A 231 5.07 -14.91 -5.07
C HIS A 231 6.16 -14.51 -6.07
N ALA A 232 6.35 -13.19 -6.27
CA ALA A 232 7.43 -12.64 -7.07
C ALA A 232 8.70 -12.61 -6.22
N TYR A 233 9.81 -13.04 -6.81
CA TYR A 233 11.09 -12.92 -6.17
C TYR A 233 11.49 -11.45 -6.11
N ASN A 234 11.46 -10.92 -4.91
CA ASN A 234 12.07 -9.65 -4.58
C ASN A 234 13.40 -9.95 -3.90
N LYS A 235 14.46 -9.38 -4.42
CA LYS A 235 15.70 -9.40 -3.67
C LYS A 235 15.42 -8.58 -2.40
N VAL A 236 15.25 -9.30 -1.29
CA VAL A 236 15.09 -8.65 0.01
C VAL A 236 16.41 -7.93 0.25
N ASN A 237 16.39 -6.61 0.29
CA ASN A 237 17.53 -5.82 0.75
C ASN A 237 17.79 -6.02 2.26
N ASP A 238 17.09 -6.98 2.88
CA ASP A 238 17.18 -7.34 4.29
C ASP A 238 18.22 -8.42 4.61
N GLU A 239 18.91 -8.96 3.60
CA GLU A 239 20.24 -9.43 3.90
C GLU A 239 21.13 -8.18 4.09
N VAL A 240 21.01 -7.51 5.21
CA VAL A 240 22.22 -7.12 5.91
C VAL A 240 22.95 -8.44 6.09
N ASP A 241 23.69 -8.83 5.07
CA ASP A 241 24.70 -9.85 5.13
C ASP A 241 25.36 -9.65 6.49
N GLU A 242 25.54 -10.71 7.29
CA GLU A 242 26.23 -10.61 8.59
C GLU A 242 27.54 -9.83 8.45
N SER A 243 28.04 -9.70 7.23
CA SER A 243 29.19 -8.87 6.84
C SER A 243 28.97 -7.36 7.01
N GLY A 244 27.74 -6.83 7.08
CA GLY A 244 27.47 -5.36 7.14
C GLY A 244 27.82 -4.57 5.86
N ILE A 245 28.07 -5.25 4.73
CA ILE A 245 28.29 -4.67 3.41
C ILE A 245 27.02 -4.86 2.56
N ILE A 246 26.36 -3.76 2.22
CA ILE A 246 25.14 -3.74 1.41
C ILE A 246 25.53 -3.66 -0.08
N GLY A 247 25.07 -4.59 -0.89
CA GLY A 247 25.33 -4.65 -2.34
C GLY A 247 25.11 -6.05 -2.88
N LEU A 248 25.20 -6.23 -4.21
CA LEU A 248 24.98 -7.51 -4.88
C LEU A 248 26.05 -8.55 -4.51
N ASP A 249 25.68 -9.84 -4.40
CA ASP A 249 26.64 -10.95 -4.19
C ASP A 249 27.29 -11.41 -5.48
N TYR A 250 27.05 -10.70 -6.57
CA TYR A 250 27.67 -10.97 -7.86
C TYR A 250 27.89 -9.67 -8.64
N ILE A 251 28.83 -9.72 -9.56
CA ILE A 251 29.09 -8.67 -10.54
C ILE A 251 29.18 -9.30 -11.93
N TYR A 252 28.65 -8.63 -12.94
CA TYR A 252 28.77 -9.09 -14.32
C TYR A 252 30.11 -8.65 -14.93
N LEU A 253 30.61 -9.45 -15.88
CA LEU A 253 31.77 -9.08 -16.72
C LEU A 253 31.52 -7.72 -17.38
N GLY A 254 32.52 -6.83 -17.38
CA GLY A 254 32.43 -5.50 -17.90
C GLY A 254 31.46 -4.57 -17.13
N GLY A 255 30.81 -5.08 -16.09
CA GLY A 255 29.86 -4.34 -15.27
C GLY A 255 30.52 -3.56 -14.13
N ASN A 256 29.71 -2.75 -13.49
CA ASN A 256 30.13 -2.05 -12.27
C ASN A 256 28.99 -2.09 -11.25
N GLU A 257 29.36 -2.17 -9.96
CA GLU A 257 28.40 -2.22 -8.86
C GLU A 257 28.84 -1.33 -7.73
N VAL A 258 27.87 -0.77 -6.99
CA VAL A 258 28.12 0.11 -5.84
C VAL A 258 27.77 -0.67 -4.57
N TYR A 259 28.72 -0.70 -3.65
CA TYR A 259 28.58 -1.27 -2.32
C TYR A 259 28.56 -0.17 -1.28
N THR A 260 27.72 -0.28 -0.29
CA THR A 260 27.59 0.68 0.79
C THR A 260 27.65 0.00 2.14
N THR A 261 27.91 0.75 3.20
CA THR A 261 27.86 0.25 4.57
C THR A 261 27.39 1.32 5.53
N ASN A 262 26.75 0.90 6.62
CA ASN A 262 26.39 1.79 7.73
C ASN A 262 27.50 1.91 8.77
N GLN A 263 28.58 1.13 8.63
CA GLN A 263 29.70 1.09 9.54
C GLN A 263 30.72 2.22 9.29
N GLU A 264 31.60 2.47 10.24
CA GLU A 264 32.74 3.33 10.01
C GLU A 264 33.76 2.64 9.09
N VAL A 265 34.18 3.34 8.04
CA VAL A 265 35.10 2.83 7.04
C VAL A 265 36.37 3.68 7.07
N ILE A 266 37.53 3.03 7.24
CA ILE A 266 38.83 3.66 6.99
C ILE A 266 39.13 3.57 5.49
N ARG A 267 39.03 2.36 4.94
CA ARG A 267 39.22 2.10 3.51
C ARG A 267 38.57 0.81 3.08
N TRP A 268 38.29 0.74 1.79
CA TRP A 268 37.84 -0.45 1.10
C TRP A 268 39.05 -1.14 0.47
N GLU A 269 39.09 -2.45 0.58
CA GLU A 269 40.08 -3.31 -0.08
C GLU A 269 39.38 -4.41 -0.86
N ILE A 270 40.00 -4.87 -1.94
CA ILE A 270 39.51 -5.97 -2.73
C ILE A 270 40.60 -7.04 -2.87
N GLU A 271 40.26 -8.27 -2.62
CA GLU A 271 41.07 -9.42 -2.92
C GLU A 271 40.46 -10.17 -4.09
N ALA A 272 41.06 -10.00 -5.27
CA ALA A 272 40.64 -10.65 -6.50
C ALA A 272 41.84 -11.36 -7.15
N LYS A 273 41.54 -12.48 -7.78
CA LYS A 273 42.54 -13.17 -8.59
C LYS A 273 42.83 -12.35 -9.86
N ASP A 274 44.11 -12.13 -10.14
CA ASP A 274 44.60 -11.53 -11.38
C ASP A 274 43.98 -10.14 -11.70
N ASN A 275 43.59 -9.36 -10.70
CA ASN A 275 42.97 -8.03 -10.85
C ASN A 275 41.70 -8.03 -11.74
N CYS A 276 40.94 -9.13 -11.74
CA CYS A 276 39.68 -9.20 -12.50
C CYS A 276 38.64 -8.17 -12.09
N VAL A 277 38.76 -7.64 -10.87
CA VAL A 277 37.89 -6.61 -10.29
C VAL A 277 38.75 -5.59 -9.55
N TYR A 278 38.43 -4.31 -9.70
CA TYR A 278 39.14 -3.22 -9.03
C TYR A 278 38.20 -2.15 -8.49
N ILE A 279 38.65 -1.38 -7.49
CA ILE A 279 37.90 -0.30 -6.86
C ILE A 279 38.07 1.00 -7.68
N ASP A 280 36.96 1.67 -7.95
CA ASP A 280 36.99 3.03 -8.52
C ASP A 280 37.41 4.02 -7.42
N THR A 281 38.62 4.55 -7.55
CA THR A 281 39.23 5.48 -6.57
C THR A 281 38.48 6.80 -6.45
N LYS A 282 37.57 7.13 -7.34
CA LYS A 282 36.72 8.32 -7.26
C LYS A 282 35.60 8.19 -6.21
N TYR A 283 35.32 6.97 -5.76
CA TYR A 283 34.36 6.70 -4.71
C TYR A 283 35.09 6.52 -3.37
N SER A 284 34.70 7.28 -2.37
CA SER A 284 35.30 7.21 -1.03
C SER A 284 34.25 7.37 0.08
N GLY A 285 34.58 6.95 1.28
CA GLY A 285 33.70 7.02 2.46
C GLY A 285 32.86 5.76 2.66
N LYS A 286 31.56 5.92 2.98
CA LYS A 286 30.65 4.81 3.25
C LYS A 286 30.22 4.04 2.00
N GLY A 287 30.61 4.47 0.81
CA GLY A 287 30.33 3.81 -0.46
C GLY A 287 31.60 3.40 -1.18
N CYS A 288 31.56 2.28 -1.89
CA CYS A 288 32.61 1.75 -2.74
C CYS A 288 32.01 1.32 -4.09
N ARG A 289 32.58 1.76 -5.18
CA ARG A 289 32.25 1.28 -6.52
C ARG A 289 33.32 0.30 -6.99
N ILE A 290 32.91 -0.86 -7.42
CA ILE A 290 33.79 -1.84 -8.02
C ILE A 290 33.48 -2.01 -9.48
N ILE A 291 34.51 -2.28 -10.29
CA ILE A 291 34.43 -2.46 -11.73
C ILE A 291 35.04 -3.82 -12.06
N CYS A 292 34.32 -4.62 -12.81
CA CYS A 292 34.79 -5.92 -13.32
C CYS A 292 35.35 -5.76 -14.74
N THR A 293 36.47 -6.41 -15.02
CA THR A 293 37.03 -6.49 -16.38
C THR A 293 36.13 -7.34 -17.29
N ASP A 294 36.19 -7.13 -18.59
CA ASP A 294 35.40 -7.85 -19.58
C ASP A 294 36.16 -9.06 -20.15
N ASP A 295 36.65 -9.92 -19.25
CA ASP A 295 37.40 -11.12 -19.64
C ASP A 295 36.65 -12.38 -19.18
N ILE A 296 36.27 -13.22 -20.14
CA ILE A 296 35.43 -14.42 -19.96
C ILE A 296 36.07 -15.44 -19.02
N ASP A 297 37.41 -15.47 -18.93
CA ASP A 297 38.17 -16.43 -18.09
C ASP A 297 37.89 -16.23 -16.59
N TYR A 298 37.31 -15.09 -16.21
CA TYR A 298 36.97 -14.78 -14.83
C TYR A 298 35.54 -15.19 -14.38
N ILE A 299 34.72 -15.75 -15.28
CA ILE A 299 33.39 -16.26 -14.90
C ILE A 299 33.52 -17.34 -13.84
N GLY A 300 32.74 -17.22 -12.75
CA GLY A 300 32.77 -18.13 -11.60
C GLY A 300 33.85 -17.82 -10.58
N THR A 301 34.67 -16.79 -10.80
CA THR A 301 35.69 -16.37 -9.82
C THR A 301 35.00 -15.68 -8.63
N LYS A 302 35.46 -16.04 -7.42
CA LYS A 302 35.03 -15.39 -6.19
C LYS A 302 35.99 -14.25 -5.82
N VAL A 303 35.42 -13.11 -5.55
CA VAL A 303 36.13 -11.88 -5.15
C VAL A 303 35.73 -11.55 -3.72
N LYS A 304 36.66 -11.13 -2.90
CA LYS A 304 36.41 -10.70 -1.51
C LYS A 304 36.53 -9.20 -1.41
N LEU A 305 35.44 -8.53 -1.10
CA LEU A 305 35.42 -7.11 -0.76
C LEU A 305 35.54 -6.95 0.75
N LYS A 306 36.52 -6.17 1.21
CA LYS A 306 36.82 -5.94 2.63
C LYS A 306 36.62 -4.49 3.02
N ILE A 307 36.09 -4.28 4.22
CA ILE A 307 36.08 -2.99 4.90
C ILE A 307 37.09 -3.04 6.04
N ILE A 308 38.09 -2.17 5.97
CA ILE A 308 39.06 -1.97 7.05
C ILE A 308 38.49 -0.95 8.03
N ARG A 309 38.38 -1.34 9.30
CA ARG A 309 37.82 -0.51 10.38
C ARG A 309 38.88 -0.18 11.44
N ARG A 310 38.61 0.86 12.21
CA ARG A 310 39.50 1.28 13.30
C ARG A 310 39.22 0.44 14.56
N ASN A 311 40.22 -0.34 15.02
CA ASN A 311 40.13 -1.16 16.24
C ASN A 311 39.01 -2.20 16.27
N GLN A 312 38.53 -2.67 15.14
CA GLN A 312 37.50 -3.69 14.99
C GLN A 312 37.94 -4.71 13.92
N GLU A 313 37.36 -5.91 13.96
CA GLU A 313 37.61 -6.91 12.93
C GLU A 313 37.15 -6.44 11.55
N ASP A 314 37.86 -6.78 10.50
CA ASP A 314 37.53 -6.47 9.12
C ASP A 314 36.24 -7.16 8.74
N ILE A 315 35.41 -6.47 7.95
CA ILE A 315 34.19 -7.02 7.38
C ILE A 315 34.50 -7.52 5.97
N ILE A 316 34.09 -8.74 5.64
CA ILE A 316 34.38 -9.39 4.37
C ILE A 316 33.07 -9.82 3.71
N LYS A 317 32.89 -9.47 2.43
CA LYS A 317 31.80 -9.95 1.57
C LYS A 317 32.36 -10.69 0.36
N GLU A 318 31.86 -11.90 0.11
CA GLU A 318 32.19 -12.65 -1.10
C GLU A 318 31.26 -12.25 -2.25
N ILE A 319 31.85 -11.98 -3.42
CA ILE A 319 31.17 -11.56 -4.64
C ILE A 319 31.51 -12.53 -5.76
N LEU A 320 30.53 -13.01 -6.49
CA LEU A 320 30.73 -13.94 -7.62
C LEU A 320 30.74 -13.19 -8.93
N VAL A 321 31.76 -13.40 -9.77
CA VAL A 321 31.78 -12.89 -11.15
C VAL A 321 30.89 -13.75 -12.04
N LYS A 322 29.91 -13.14 -12.73
CA LYS A 322 28.96 -13.83 -13.63
C LYS A 322 29.10 -13.33 -15.06
N GLY A 323 28.88 -14.23 -16.03
CA GLY A 323 28.70 -13.84 -17.43
C GLY A 323 27.33 -13.19 -17.67
N MET A 324 27.21 -12.40 -18.73
CA MET A 324 25.94 -11.75 -19.12
C MET A 324 24.95 -12.73 -19.76
N PHE A 325 25.28 -14.01 -19.94
CA PHE A 325 24.43 -15.01 -20.62
C PHE A 325 24.18 -16.23 -19.75
#